data_d3893a989a9710ab1809cf4ef8d20a9e
#
_entry.id   d3893a989a9710ab1809cf4ef8d20a9e
#
_cell.length_a   1.000
_cell.length_b   1.000
_cell.length_c   1.000
_cell.angle_alpha   90.00
_cell.angle_beta   90.00
_cell.angle_gamma   90.00
#
_symmetry.space_group_name_H-M   'P 1'
#
loop_
_entity.id
_entity.type
_entity.pdbx_description
1 polymer ?
#
loop_
_entity_poly.entity_id
_entity_poly.type
_entity_poly.pdbx_seq_one_letter_code
_entity_poly.pdbx_strand_id
1 'polypeptide(L)'
;MSAEVEVRPYEASDLEAIVEFSLRAWQPVFESLRQVLGDAIFVRLNQPEWTAVQEEAVRSSCTSDQRRVFVAVADGLPVGFAAVALNAFHERMGVVDIIAVDPGYQRRGIARQLMERSAEHMRAQGMDIAAVGTGGDPGHQPARALYESLGYTALPGVRYLRLLD
;
A
#
# COMPACT_ATOMS: atom_id res chain seq x y z
N MET A 1 14.78 -3.14 23.58
CA MET A 1 14.39 -4.37 22.87
C MET A 1 13.46 -3.98 21.74
N SER A 2 13.70 -4.46 20.56
CA SER A 2 12.77 -4.25 19.43
C SER A 2 11.53 -5.09 19.70
N ALA A 3 10.34 -4.49 19.60
CA ALA A 3 9.10 -5.24 19.69
C ALA A 3 9.11 -6.33 18.62
N GLU A 4 8.77 -7.56 19.02
CA GLU A 4 8.62 -8.66 18.05
C GLU A 4 7.41 -8.34 17.16
N VAL A 5 7.61 -8.40 15.86
CA VAL A 5 6.56 -8.14 14.87
C VAL A 5 6.07 -9.47 14.32
N GLU A 6 4.78 -9.71 14.45
CA GLU A 6 4.09 -10.85 13.85
C GLU A 6 3.30 -10.39 12.63
N VAL A 7 3.39 -11.13 11.51
CA VAL A 7 2.54 -10.92 10.34
C VAL A 7 1.51 -12.04 10.26
N ARG A 8 0.25 -11.69 10.40
CA ARG A 8 -0.88 -12.61 10.40
C ARG A 8 -1.99 -12.19 9.40
N PRO A 9 -2.96 -13.07 9.10
CA PRO A 9 -4.16 -12.67 8.37
C PRO A 9 -4.92 -11.55 9.10
N TYR A 10 -5.59 -10.71 8.31
CA TYR A 10 -6.47 -9.65 8.79
C TYR A 10 -7.67 -10.21 9.58
N GLU A 11 -8.06 -9.50 10.60
CA GLU A 11 -9.28 -9.67 11.37
C GLU A 11 -10.13 -8.39 11.32
N ALA A 12 -11.45 -8.50 11.38
CA ALA A 12 -12.33 -7.34 11.27
C ALA A 12 -12.08 -6.27 12.35
N SER A 13 -11.58 -6.68 13.51
CA SER A 13 -11.19 -5.78 14.61
C SER A 13 -9.98 -4.90 14.29
N ASP A 14 -9.18 -5.23 13.25
CA ASP A 14 -8.01 -4.46 12.85
C ASP A 14 -8.37 -3.19 12.06
N LEU A 15 -9.57 -3.14 11.47
CA LEU A 15 -9.92 -2.17 10.43
C LEU A 15 -9.71 -0.72 10.86
N GLU A 16 -10.20 -0.33 12.03
CA GLU A 16 -10.12 1.07 12.45
C GLU A 16 -8.67 1.50 12.72
N ALA A 17 -7.85 0.64 13.31
CA ALA A 17 -6.44 0.92 13.50
C ALA A 17 -5.69 1.04 12.15
N ILE A 18 -6.01 0.15 11.19
CA ILE A 18 -5.44 0.20 9.84
C ILE A 18 -5.79 1.52 9.14
N VAL A 19 -7.06 1.93 9.17
CA VAL A 19 -7.49 3.21 8.60
C VAL A 19 -6.72 4.37 9.22
N GLU A 20 -6.66 4.42 10.55
CA GLU A 20 -6.04 5.52 11.27
C GLU A 20 -4.55 5.68 10.94
N PHE A 21 -3.75 4.61 11.04
CA PHE A 21 -2.32 4.73 10.71
C PHE A 21 -2.06 4.91 9.21
N SER A 22 -2.93 4.38 8.34
CA SER A 22 -2.80 4.55 6.89
C SER A 22 -2.91 6.00 6.47
N LEU A 23 -3.84 6.76 7.03
CA LEU A 23 -3.95 8.19 6.74
C LEU A 23 -2.67 8.94 7.13
N ARG A 24 -2.09 8.62 8.28
CA ARG A 24 -0.80 9.20 8.69
C ARG A 24 0.34 8.79 7.75
N ALA A 25 0.39 7.53 7.35
CA ALA A 25 1.45 7.00 6.48
C ALA A 25 1.40 7.59 5.07
N TRP A 26 0.20 7.88 4.55
CA TRP A 26 0.00 8.39 3.20
C TRP A 26 0.06 9.91 3.08
N GLN A 27 0.01 10.64 4.20
CA GLN A 27 0.07 12.10 4.18
C GLN A 27 1.26 12.65 3.37
N PRO A 28 2.51 12.21 3.54
CA PRO A 28 3.63 12.72 2.75
C PRO A 28 3.50 12.43 1.25
N VAL A 29 2.85 11.31 0.90
CA VAL A 29 2.60 10.94 -0.50
C VAL A 29 1.60 11.91 -1.14
N PHE A 30 0.49 12.20 -0.47
CA PHE A 30 -0.49 13.15 -0.97
C PHE A 30 0.04 14.58 -1.03
N GLU A 31 0.89 14.98 -0.09
CA GLU A 31 1.60 16.25 -0.16
C GLU A 31 2.52 16.34 -1.39
N SER A 32 3.28 15.27 -1.67
CA SER A 32 4.10 15.16 -2.87
C SER A 32 3.27 15.23 -4.15
N LEU A 33 2.17 14.49 -4.24
CA LEU A 33 1.27 14.50 -5.40
C LEU A 33 0.66 15.89 -5.62
N ARG A 34 0.29 16.60 -4.57
CA ARG A 34 -0.22 17.96 -4.65
C ARG A 34 0.82 18.94 -5.21
N GLN A 35 2.09 18.79 -4.81
CA GLN A 35 3.18 19.60 -5.35
C GLN A 35 3.42 19.32 -6.84
N VAL A 36 3.35 18.07 -7.27
CA VAL A 36 3.54 17.69 -8.68
C VAL A 36 2.38 18.14 -9.56
N LEU A 37 1.14 17.96 -9.12
CA LEU A 37 -0.06 18.19 -9.92
C LEU A 37 -0.57 19.63 -9.86
N GLY A 38 -0.21 20.37 -8.81
CA GLY A 38 -0.84 21.64 -8.46
C GLY A 38 -2.24 21.47 -7.83
N ASP A 39 -2.69 22.47 -7.09
CA ASP A 39 -3.92 22.42 -6.31
C ASP A 39 -5.17 22.11 -7.16
N ALA A 40 -5.28 22.70 -8.33
CA ALA A 40 -6.47 22.59 -9.16
C ALA A 40 -6.75 21.16 -9.63
N ILE A 41 -5.72 20.45 -10.09
CA ILE A 41 -5.85 19.03 -10.50
C ILE A 41 -5.99 18.17 -9.25
N PHE A 42 -5.14 18.39 -8.23
CA PHE A 42 -5.13 17.60 -7.01
C PHE A 42 -6.51 17.56 -6.32
N VAL A 43 -7.13 18.70 -6.12
CA VAL A 43 -8.45 18.80 -5.49
C VAL A 43 -9.54 18.10 -6.33
N ARG A 44 -9.48 18.19 -7.66
CA ARG A 44 -10.44 17.50 -8.56
C ARG A 44 -10.33 15.98 -8.46
N LEU A 45 -9.12 15.44 -8.29
CA LEU A 45 -8.90 14.00 -8.15
C LEU A 45 -9.28 13.46 -6.77
N ASN A 46 -9.33 14.31 -5.76
CA ASN A 46 -9.48 13.91 -4.36
C ASN A 46 -10.71 14.57 -3.71
N GLN A 47 -11.88 14.32 -4.27
CA GLN A 47 -13.17 14.82 -3.76
C GLN A 47 -13.79 13.83 -2.76
N PRO A 48 -14.39 14.31 -1.64
CA PRO A 48 -14.42 15.69 -1.14
C PRO A 48 -13.07 16.17 -0.60
N GLU A 49 -12.21 15.25 -0.17
CA GLU A 49 -10.83 15.47 0.28
C GLU A 49 -10.03 14.17 0.19
N TRP A 50 -8.70 14.25 0.13
CA TRP A 50 -7.84 13.08 -0.06
C TRP A 50 -7.95 12.05 1.09
N THR A 51 -8.20 12.51 2.32
CA THR A 51 -8.37 11.62 3.48
C THR A 51 -9.59 10.73 3.33
N ALA A 52 -10.71 11.28 2.85
CA ALA A 52 -11.92 10.49 2.59
C ALA A 52 -11.71 9.49 1.44
N VAL A 53 -11.02 9.89 0.37
CA VAL A 53 -10.69 9.00 -0.76
C VAL A 53 -9.79 7.86 -0.29
N GLN A 54 -8.76 8.15 0.49
CA GLN A 54 -7.82 7.15 0.99
C GLN A 54 -8.47 6.23 2.03
N GLU A 55 -9.28 6.76 2.93
CA GLU A 55 -10.04 5.95 3.89
C GLU A 55 -10.92 4.94 3.18
N GLU A 56 -11.69 5.38 2.17
CA GLU A 56 -12.54 4.47 1.38
C GLU A 56 -11.71 3.40 0.66
N ALA A 57 -10.58 3.76 0.08
CA ALA A 57 -9.68 2.80 -0.58
C ALA A 57 -9.16 1.74 0.41
N VAL A 58 -8.77 2.14 1.62
CA VAL A 58 -8.31 1.23 2.68
C VAL A 58 -9.44 0.30 3.13
N ARG A 59 -10.62 0.86 3.45
CA ARG A 59 -11.79 0.07 3.89
C ARG A 59 -12.21 -0.93 2.83
N SER A 60 -12.34 -0.49 1.58
CA SER A 60 -12.69 -1.34 0.45
C SER A 60 -11.67 -2.47 0.25
N SER A 61 -10.37 -2.18 0.38
CA SER A 61 -9.32 -3.21 0.24
C SER A 61 -9.36 -4.23 1.38
N CYS A 62 -9.62 -3.80 2.61
CA CYS A 62 -9.67 -4.71 3.77
C CYS A 62 -10.93 -5.57 3.83
N THR A 63 -12.05 -5.09 3.29
CA THR A 63 -13.36 -5.78 3.37
C THR A 63 -13.74 -6.55 2.10
N SER A 64 -12.94 -6.43 1.02
CA SER A 64 -13.18 -7.14 -0.24
C SER A 64 -12.88 -8.63 -0.10
N ASP A 65 -13.80 -9.47 -0.57
CA ASP A 65 -13.61 -10.93 -0.71
C ASP A 65 -12.63 -11.29 -1.85
N GLN A 66 -12.33 -10.34 -2.74
CA GLN A 66 -11.38 -10.49 -3.84
C GLN A 66 -9.92 -10.27 -3.40
N ARG A 67 -9.69 -9.93 -2.14
CA ARG A 67 -8.34 -9.63 -1.62
C ARG A 67 -8.01 -10.47 -0.40
N ARG A 68 -6.75 -10.85 -0.31
CA ARG A 68 -6.17 -11.39 0.91
C ARG A 68 -5.39 -10.28 1.61
N VAL A 69 -5.73 -10.01 2.85
CA VAL A 69 -5.09 -8.97 3.65
C VAL A 69 -4.22 -9.59 4.74
N PHE A 70 -2.99 -9.10 4.87
CA PHE A 70 -2.06 -9.41 5.96
C PHE A 70 -1.83 -8.19 6.82
N VAL A 71 -1.72 -8.41 8.12
CA VAL A 71 -1.53 -7.36 9.13
C VAL A 71 -0.26 -7.65 9.92
N ALA A 72 0.59 -6.66 10.04
CA ALA A 72 1.73 -6.68 10.96
C ALA A 72 1.29 -6.15 12.31
N VAL A 73 1.54 -6.91 13.35
CA VAL A 73 1.18 -6.61 14.74
C VAL A 73 2.44 -6.47 15.57
N ALA A 74 2.56 -5.40 16.34
CA ALA A 74 3.60 -5.17 17.31
C ALA A 74 2.96 -4.79 18.65
N ASP A 75 3.40 -5.41 19.74
CA ASP A 75 2.84 -5.19 21.09
C ASP A 75 1.29 -5.34 21.15
N GLY A 76 0.74 -6.25 20.33
CA GLY A 76 -0.70 -6.49 20.24
C GLY A 76 -1.48 -5.46 19.42
N LEU A 77 -0.82 -4.50 18.78
CA LEU A 77 -1.44 -3.45 17.98
C LEU A 77 -1.13 -3.62 16.49
N PRO A 78 -2.13 -3.46 15.58
CA PRO A 78 -1.88 -3.36 14.16
C PRO A 78 -1.00 -2.15 13.84
N VAL A 79 0.13 -2.39 13.16
CA VAL A 79 1.13 -1.35 12.81
C VAL A 79 1.50 -1.33 11.33
N GLY A 80 0.94 -2.24 10.56
CA GLY A 80 1.13 -2.29 9.11
C GLY A 80 0.15 -3.26 8.46
N PHE A 81 -0.12 -3.09 7.18
CA PHE A 81 -0.95 -4.01 6.42
C PHE A 81 -0.57 -4.04 4.94
N ALA A 82 -0.93 -5.12 4.27
CA ALA A 82 -0.86 -5.25 2.83
C ALA A 82 -2.07 -6.03 2.30
N ALA A 83 -2.67 -5.58 1.20
CA ALA A 83 -3.74 -6.26 0.52
C ALA A 83 -3.26 -6.83 -0.81
N VAL A 84 -3.59 -8.09 -1.09
CA VAL A 84 -3.15 -8.87 -2.24
C VAL A 84 -4.34 -9.27 -3.09
N ALA A 85 -4.28 -8.97 -4.38
CA ALA A 85 -5.19 -9.48 -5.40
C ALA A 85 -4.47 -10.54 -6.25
N LEU A 86 -5.20 -11.58 -6.65
CA LEU A 86 -4.68 -12.64 -7.52
C LEU A 86 -5.26 -12.52 -8.93
N ASN A 87 -4.48 -12.96 -9.95
CA ASN A 87 -4.86 -12.88 -11.36
C ASN A 87 -5.25 -11.46 -11.80
N ALA A 88 -4.62 -10.46 -11.19
CA ALA A 88 -4.80 -9.06 -11.54
C ALA A 88 -3.91 -8.67 -12.71
N PHE A 89 -4.44 -7.91 -13.67
CA PHE A 89 -3.83 -7.49 -14.95
C PHE A 89 -3.52 -8.64 -15.91
N HIS A 90 -2.92 -9.73 -15.45
CA HIS A 90 -2.59 -10.92 -16.23
C HIS A 90 -2.92 -12.18 -15.43
N GLU A 91 -3.22 -13.26 -16.15
CA GLU A 91 -3.34 -14.59 -15.56
C GLU A 91 -2.04 -14.96 -14.87
N ARG A 92 -2.14 -15.54 -13.67
CA ARG A 92 -1.01 -15.96 -12.82
C ARG A 92 -0.10 -14.81 -12.35
N MET A 93 -0.61 -13.58 -12.30
CA MET A 93 0.03 -12.44 -11.67
C MET A 93 -0.71 -12.04 -10.38
N GLY A 94 -0.02 -12.05 -9.27
CA GLY A 94 -0.50 -11.47 -8.02
C GLY A 94 -0.03 -10.04 -7.86
N VAL A 95 -0.84 -9.20 -7.24
CA VAL A 95 -0.52 -7.78 -7.05
C VAL A 95 -0.71 -7.40 -5.59
N VAL A 96 0.26 -6.70 -5.00
CA VAL A 96 0.03 -5.95 -3.77
C VAL A 96 -0.61 -4.63 -4.15
N ASP A 97 -1.92 -4.53 -3.91
CA ASP A 97 -2.73 -3.36 -4.28
C ASP A 97 -2.44 -2.14 -3.40
N ILE A 98 -2.29 -2.38 -2.10
CA ILE A 98 -2.07 -1.34 -1.11
C ILE A 98 -1.21 -1.89 0.02
N ILE A 99 -0.31 -1.07 0.50
CA ILE A 99 0.55 -1.37 1.65
C ILE A 99 0.79 -0.08 2.43
N ALA A 100 0.72 -0.17 3.74
CA ALA A 100 1.09 0.94 4.63
C ALA A 100 1.68 0.40 5.94
N VAL A 101 2.57 1.19 6.53
CA VAL A 101 3.14 0.96 7.86
C VAL A 101 3.01 2.24 8.68
N ASP A 102 2.53 2.12 9.91
CA ASP A 102 2.43 3.24 10.84
C ASP A 102 3.76 4.01 10.90
N PRO A 103 3.76 5.36 10.71
CA PRO A 103 4.97 6.17 10.76
C PRO A 103 5.84 5.94 11.99
N GLY A 104 5.24 5.65 13.14
CA GLY A 104 5.96 5.33 14.38
C GLY A 104 6.72 4.00 14.36
N TYR A 105 6.40 3.13 13.40
CA TYR A 105 7.00 1.79 13.24
C TYR A 105 7.76 1.60 11.94
N GLN A 106 7.86 2.62 11.10
CA GLN A 106 8.64 2.56 9.85
C GLN A 106 10.14 2.33 10.10
N ARG A 107 10.85 1.87 9.07
CA ARG A 107 12.29 1.58 9.07
C ARG A 107 12.72 0.47 10.05
N ARG A 108 11.78 -0.40 10.42
CA ARG A 108 12.00 -1.59 11.25
C ARG A 108 11.83 -2.90 10.46
N GLY A 109 11.81 -2.85 9.14
CA GLY A 109 11.65 -4.01 8.27
C GLY A 109 10.21 -4.53 8.13
N ILE A 110 9.20 -3.85 8.67
CA ILE A 110 7.80 -4.31 8.65
C ILE A 110 7.26 -4.38 7.22
N ALA A 111 7.49 -3.36 6.40
CA ALA A 111 7.06 -3.38 5.00
C ALA A 111 7.69 -4.54 4.22
N ARG A 112 8.97 -4.85 4.50
CA ARG A 112 9.65 -6.02 3.92
C ARG A 112 8.94 -7.33 4.30
N GLN A 113 8.63 -7.53 5.58
CA GLN A 113 7.94 -8.73 6.06
C GLN A 113 6.55 -8.88 5.42
N LEU A 114 5.79 -7.78 5.29
CA LEU A 114 4.49 -7.76 4.61
C LEU A 114 4.62 -8.13 3.13
N MET A 115 5.61 -7.60 2.42
CA MET A 115 5.87 -7.92 1.01
C MET A 115 6.30 -9.38 0.83
N GLU A 116 7.18 -9.89 1.67
CA GLU A 116 7.62 -11.30 1.65
C GLU A 116 6.44 -12.24 1.93
N ARG A 117 5.62 -11.94 2.93
CA ARG A 117 4.41 -12.72 3.25
C ARG A 117 3.38 -12.71 2.12
N SER A 118 3.24 -11.56 1.45
CA SER A 118 2.40 -11.42 0.27
C SER A 118 2.90 -12.27 -0.90
N ALA A 119 4.20 -12.26 -1.16
CA ALA A 119 4.83 -13.06 -2.21
C ALA A 119 4.72 -14.57 -1.93
N GLU A 120 4.88 -15.01 -0.67
CA GLU A 120 4.65 -16.39 -0.26
C GLU A 120 3.22 -16.85 -0.54
N HIS A 121 2.25 -16.00 -0.20
CA HIS A 121 0.84 -16.27 -0.50
C HIS A 121 0.60 -16.40 -2.01
N MET A 122 1.08 -15.44 -2.80
CA MET A 122 0.96 -15.50 -4.26
C MET A 122 1.55 -16.79 -4.83
N ARG A 123 2.74 -17.17 -4.38
CA ARG A 123 3.40 -18.42 -4.82
C ARG A 123 2.58 -19.65 -4.44
N ALA A 124 2.05 -19.71 -3.22
CA ALA A 124 1.20 -20.80 -2.76
C ALA A 124 -0.11 -20.91 -3.54
N GLN A 125 -0.59 -19.81 -4.11
CA GLN A 125 -1.78 -19.75 -4.97
C GLN A 125 -1.46 -19.95 -6.46
N GLY A 126 -0.22 -20.33 -6.80
CA GLY A 126 0.19 -20.65 -8.17
C GLY A 126 0.47 -19.44 -9.06
N MET A 127 0.72 -18.27 -8.49
CA MET A 127 1.16 -17.11 -9.26
C MET A 127 2.63 -17.25 -9.65
N ASP A 128 2.97 -16.84 -10.87
CA ASP A 128 4.34 -16.84 -11.38
C ASP A 128 5.01 -15.47 -11.24
N ILE A 129 4.21 -14.40 -11.19
CA ILE A 129 4.67 -13.02 -11.12
C ILE A 129 4.01 -12.35 -9.92
N ALA A 130 4.82 -11.69 -9.11
CA ALA A 130 4.37 -10.75 -8.09
C ALA A 130 4.59 -9.32 -8.59
N ALA A 131 3.56 -8.49 -8.51
CA ALA A 131 3.61 -7.09 -8.91
C ALA A 131 3.22 -6.19 -7.74
N VAL A 132 3.71 -4.96 -7.79
CA VAL A 132 3.32 -3.87 -6.90
C VAL A 132 3.42 -2.56 -7.68
N GLY A 133 2.42 -1.70 -7.54
CA GLY A 133 2.41 -0.39 -8.16
C GLY A 133 2.85 0.70 -7.20
N THR A 134 3.52 1.73 -7.73
CA THR A 134 3.88 2.92 -6.97
C THR A 134 4.04 4.12 -7.92
N GLY A 135 4.07 5.32 -7.36
CA GLY A 135 4.31 6.54 -8.13
C GLY A 135 5.79 6.77 -8.44
N GLY A 136 6.05 7.57 -9.49
CA GLY A 136 7.37 8.07 -9.84
C GLY A 136 7.76 9.36 -9.12
N ASP A 137 6.85 9.96 -8.36
CA ASP A 137 7.06 11.20 -7.60
C ASP A 137 7.97 11.00 -6.38
N PRO A 138 8.53 12.09 -5.82
CA PRO A 138 9.43 12.01 -4.67
C PRO A 138 8.83 11.33 -3.44
N GLY A 139 7.53 11.50 -3.18
CA GLY A 139 6.84 10.91 -2.03
C GLY A 139 6.83 9.37 -2.03
N HIS A 140 6.93 8.76 -3.21
CA HIS A 140 6.99 7.30 -3.37
C HIS A 140 8.42 6.74 -3.43
N GLN A 141 9.46 7.55 -3.30
CA GLN A 141 10.84 7.08 -3.37
C GLN A 141 11.17 5.97 -2.36
N PRO A 142 10.74 6.04 -1.09
CA PRO A 142 10.98 4.97 -0.13
C PRO A 142 10.37 3.62 -0.55
N ALA A 143 9.18 3.66 -1.14
CA ALA A 143 8.51 2.46 -1.66
C ALA A 143 9.31 1.85 -2.83
N ARG A 144 9.74 2.68 -3.80
CA ARG A 144 10.57 2.20 -4.92
C ARG A 144 11.86 1.55 -4.42
N ALA A 145 12.56 2.17 -3.49
CA ALA A 145 13.78 1.62 -2.90
C ALA A 145 13.56 0.26 -2.21
N LEU A 146 12.43 0.12 -1.51
CA LEU A 146 12.05 -1.16 -0.89
C LEU A 146 11.85 -2.24 -1.96
N TYR A 147 11.04 -1.97 -3.00
CA TYR A 147 10.72 -2.98 -4.02
C TYR A 147 11.95 -3.42 -4.80
N GLU A 148 12.81 -2.49 -5.17
CA GLU A 148 14.09 -2.80 -5.81
C GLU A 148 14.98 -3.66 -4.91
N SER A 149 15.04 -3.37 -3.61
CA SER A 149 15.79 -4.17 -2.63
C SER A 149 15.23 -5.59 -2.43
N LEU A 150 13.97 -5.83 -2.80
CA LEU A 150 13.30 -7.13 -2.78
C LEU A 150 13.40 -7.89 -4.12
N GLY A 151 14.12 -7.33 -5.11
CA GLY A 151 14.33 -7.95 -6.41
C GLY A 151 13.23 -7.67 -7.44
N TYR A 152 12.33 -6.71 -7.18
CA TYR A 152 11.37 -6.27 -8.19
C TYR A 152 12.08 -5.45 -9.28
N THR A 153 11.74 -5.71 -10.53
CA THR A 153 12.22 -4.95 -11.67
C THR A 153 11.26 -3.81 -11.98
N ALA A 154 11.77 -2.59 -12.02
CA ALA A 154 10.95 -1.43 -12.33
C ALA A 154 10.53 -1.40 -13.81
N LEU A 155 9.22 -1.22 -14.05
CA LEU A 155 8.67 -0.87 -15.36
C LEU A 155 8.22 0.60 -15.31
N PRO A 156 9.06 1.56 -15.78
CA PRO A 156 8.74 2.97 -15.69
C PRO A 156 7.54 3.35 -16.54
N GLY A 157 6.69 4.22 -16.01
CA GLY A 157 5.55 4.78 -16.74
C GLY A 157 5.28 6.21 -16.31
N VAL A 158 4.65 6.98 -17.19
CA VAL A 158 4.29 8.38 -16.94
C VAL A 158 2.81 8.58 -17.26
N ARG A 159 2.12 9.28 -16.37
CA ARG A 159 0.73 9.72 -16.57
C ARG A 159 0.69 11.23 -16.72
N TYR A 160 0.00 11.70 -17.76
CA TYR A 160 -0.22 13.13 -17.99
C TYR A 160 -1.66 13.48 -17.68
N LEU A 161 -1.87 14.58 -16.98
CA LEU A 161 -3.20 15.09 -16.60
C LEU A 161 -3.31 16.57 -16.99
N ARG A 162 -4.52 16.96 -17.42
CA ARG A 162 -4.87 18.33 -17.79
C ARG A 162 -6.32 18.62 -17.35
N LEU A 163 -6.57 19.81 -16.82
CA LEU A 163 -7.93 20.28 -16.65
C LEU A 163 -8.58 20.50 -18.04
N LEU A 164 -9.85 20.17 -18.15
CA LEU A 164 -10.69 20.48 -19.31
C LEU A 164 -11.63 21.58 -18.90
N ASP A 165 -11.37 22.80 -19.39
CA ASP A 165 -12.16 24.01 -19.11
C ASP A 165 -13.37 24.06 -20.05
#